data_26b30f3613e9147f998874063c20997e
#
_entry.id   26b30f3613e9147f998874063c20997e
#
_cell.length_a   1.000
_cell.length_b   1.000
_cell.length_c   1.000
_cell.angle_alpha   90.00
_cell.angle_beta   90.00
_cell.angle_gamma   90.00
#
_symmetry.space_group_name_H-M   'P 1'
#
loop_
_entity.id
_entity.type
_entity.pdbx_description
1 polymer ?
#
loop_
_entity_poly.entity_id
_entity_poly.type
_entity_poly.pdbx_seq_one_letter_code
_entity_poly.pdbx_strand_id
1 'polypeptide(L)'
;MMVLFTSFRSINFRLLVPTPIKSCTASKFVSYEQGQSPEPKIREYFYYIDHQGMLFLDDSKMKNFTSCFKDKKFLQFFFSRLRKNETDRYPEFPYLSPCGRERNFIRCDDTPIVFTHIIKDGESEWFGYNHAGDLLKIPFEPRKIHMANNGRVYHPASEKHGSIGLIQSKLAIEFSKLFKFENDSEVPFQFEWNGKVFDLDDEWYKNLQHNFVKE
;
A
#
# COMPACT_ATOMS: atom_id res chain seq x y z
N MET A 1 -8.03 75.41 -32.33
CA MET A 1 -8.35 75.03 -30.89
C MET A 1 -9.30 73.89 -30.96
N MET A 2 -8.72 72.67 -30.81
CA MET A 2 -9.39 71.39 -31.08
C MET A 2 -9.46 70.62 -29.77
N VAL A 3 -10.68 70.41 -29.28
CA VAL A 3 -10.96 69.73 -28.01
C VAL A 3 -11.19 68.25 -28.32
N LEU A 4 -10.31 67.40 -27.79
CA LEU A 4 -10.41 65.94 -27.87
C LEU A 4 -11.29 65.39 -26.73
N PHE A 5 -12.44 64.78 -27.09
CA PHE A 5 -13.27 64.04 -26.18
C PHE A 5 -12.67 62.63 -26.02
N THR A 6 -12.22 62.32 -24.84
CA THR A 6 -11.82 60.96 -24.46
C THR A 6 -13.03 60.20 -23.90
N SER A 7 -13.42 59.15 -24.61
CA SER A 7 -14.50 58.22 -24.22
C SER A 7 -14.06 57.30 -23.06
N PHE A 8 -14.72 57.44 -21.92
CA PHE A 8 -14.58 56.48 -20.80
C PHE A 8 -15.40 55.23 -21.10
N ARG A 9 -14.72 54.09 -21.33
CA ARG A 9 -15.35 52.79 -21.38
C ARG A 9 -15.61 52.31 -19.95
N SER A 10 -16.87 52.13 -19.63
CA SER A 10 -17.38 51.52 -18.41
C SER A 10 -16.96 50.05 -18.35
N ILE A 11 -16.13 49.68 -17.35
CA ILE A 11 -15.77 48.30 -17.06
C ILE A 11 -16.84 47.70 -16.13
N ASN A 12 -17.67 46.82 -16.68
CA ASN A 12 -18.62 46.03 -15.90
C ASN A 12 -17.89 44.99 -15.05
N PHE A 13 -17.77 45.24 -13.76
CA PHE A 13 -17.37 44.23 -12.78
C PHE A 13 -18.54 43.23 -12.59
N ARG A 14 -18.48 42.09 -13.27
CA ARG A 14 -19.30 40.95 -12.92
C ARG A 14 -18.78 40.37 -11.60
N LEU A 15 -19.54 40.54 -10.55
CA LEU A 15 -19.37 39.81 -9.28
C LEU A 15 -19.45 38.31 -9.58
N LEU A 16 -18.32 37.63 -9.48
CA LEU A 16 -18.26 36.15 -9.45
C LEU A 16 -18.88 35.70 -8.14
N VAL A 17 -20.09 35.18 -8.22
CA VAL A 17 -20.74 34.48 -7.10
C VAL A 17 -19.90 33.22 -6.82
N PRO A 18 -19.38 33.02 -5.60
CA PRO A 18 -18.65 31.81 -5.28
C PRO A 18 -19.60 30.60 -5.39
N THR A 19 -19.25 29.66 -6.27
CA THR A 19 -19.92 28.36 -6.33
C THR A 19 -19.85 27.68 -4.97
N PRO A 20 -20.94 27.09 -4.48
CA PRO A 20 -20.91 26.39 -3.20
C PRO A 20 -19.89 25.26 -3.26
N ILE A 21 -18.92 25.29 -2.36
CA ILE A 21 -17.99 24.20 -2.11
C ILE A 21 -18.84 22.98 -1.81
N LYS A 22 -18.76 21.95 -2.69
CA LYS A 22 -19.40 20.66 -2.44
C LYS A 22 -18.93 20.21 -1.06
N SER A 23 -19.88 20.06 -0.15
CA SER A 23 -19.66 19.57 1.20
C SER A 23 -18.82 18.30 1.11
N CYS A 24 -17.70 18.31 1.83
CA CYS A 24 -16.93 17.10 2.12
C CYS A 24 -17.92 16.07 2.65
N THR A 25 -18.15 15.01 1.89
CA THR A 25 -18.96 13.87 2.36
C THR A 25 -18.29 13.37 3.62
N ALA A 26 -19.00 13.50 4.75
CA ALA A 26 -18.59 12.93 6.02
C ALA A 26 -18.20 11.48 5.76
N SER A 27 -16.95 11.11 6.05
CA SER A 27 -16.51 9.73 6.04
C SER A 27 -17.49 8.98 6.94
N LYS A 28 -18.24 8.03 6.38
CA LYS A 28 -19.06 7.12 7.17
C LYS A 28 -18.12 6.44 8.15
N PHE A 29 -18.20 6.79 9.42
CA PHE A 29 -17.48 6.04 10.46
C PHE A 29 -18.00 4.62 10.40
N VAL A 30 -17.13 3.68 10.06
CA VAL A 30 -17.44 2.26 10.12
C VAL A 30 -17.68 1.93 11.56
N SER A 31 -18.90 1.53 11.88
CA SER A 31 -19.26 1.11 13.23
C SER A 31 -19.02 -0.40 13.34
N TYR A 32 -18.01 -0.80 14.08
CA TYR A 32 -17.73 -2.18 14.43
C TYR A 32 -17.29 -2.26 15.90
N GLU A 33 -17.39 -3.45 16.47
CA GLU A 33 -16.85 -3.80 17.77
C GLU A 33 -15.92 -5.01 17.64
N GLN A 34 -14.74 -4.94 18.25
CA GLN A 34 -13.79 -6.05 18.25
C GLN A 34 -14.38 -7.29 18.92
N GLY A 35 -14.35 -8.41 18.20
CA GLY A 35 -14.91 -9.67 18.68
C GLY A 35 -16.42 -9.79 18.59
N GLN A 36 -17.10 -8.86 17.91
CA GLN A 36 -18.54 -8.94 17.65
C GLN A 36 -18.92 -10.26 16.98
N SER A 37 -20.13 -10.77 17.27
CA SER A 37 -20.61 -12.05 16.77
C SER A 37 -21.90 -11.85 15.97
N PRO A 38 -21.81 -11.52 14.66
CA PRO A 38 -23.00 -11.32 13.82
C PRO A 38 -23.74 -12.60 13.53
N GLU A 39 -23.08 -13.74 13.62
CA GLU A 39 -23.61 -15.08 13.42
C GLU A 39 -23.21 -16.00 14.58
N PRO A 40 -24.03 -17.02 14.94
CA PRO A 40 -23.65 -17.97 15.98
C PRO A 40 -22.28 -18.60 15.73
N LYS A 41 -21.40 -18.55 16.73
CA LYS A 41 -20.05 -19.13 16.70
C LYS A 41 -19.05 -18.45 15.72
N ILE A 42 -19.40 -17.36 15.07
CA ILE A 42 -18.49 -16.55 14.25
C ILE A 42 -18.14 -15.27 15.00
N ARG A 43 -16.87 -14.94 15.09
CA ARG A 43 -16.38 -13.68 15.66
C ARG A 43 -15.71 -12.85 14.58
N GLU A 44 -15.82 -11.55 14.68
CA GLU A 44 -15.22 -10.60 13.74
C GLU A 44 -14.23 -9.71 14.46
N TYR A 45 -13.06 -9.57 13.87
CA TYR A 45 -12.00 -8.71 14.34
C TYR A 45 -11.54 -7.82 13.19
N PHE A 46 -11.03 -6.62 13.54
CA PHE A 46 -10.65 -5.58 12.60
C PHE A 46 -9.20 -5.20 12.84
N TYR A 47 -8.40 -5.27 11.76
CA TYR A 47 -6.96 -5.11 11.80
C TYR A 47 -6.48 -4.03 10.85
N TYR A 48 -5.33 -3.47 11.15
CA TYR A 48 -4.62 -2.51 10.35
C TYR A 48 -3.17 -2.94 10.15
N ILE A 49 -2.67 -2.82 8.91
CA ILE A 49 -1.27 -3.05 8.56
C ILE A 49 -0.67 -1.70 8.17
N ASP A 50 0.40 -1.29 8.84
CA ASP A 50 1.11 -0.06 8.50
C ASP A 50 2.12 -0.27 7.36
N HIS A 51 2.69 0.84 6.87
CA HIS A 51 3.71 0.82 5.81
C HIS A 51 5.04 0.17 6.24
N GLN A 52 5.21 -0.17 7.50
CA GLN A 52 6.34 -0.95 8.01
C GLN A 52 6.02 -2.46 8.05
N GLY A 53 4.81 -2.87 7.71
CA GLY A 53 4.34 -4.26 7.76
C GLY A 53 3.96 -4.75 9.15
N MET A 54 3.79 -3.84 10.10
CA MET A 54 3.33 -4.18 11.44
C MET A 54 1.81 -4.34 11.48
N LEU A 55 1.35 -5.40 12.14
CA LEU A 55 -0.07 -5.72 12.32
C LEU A 55 -0.58 -5.19 13.65
N PHE A 56 -1.72 -4.50 13.64
CA PHE A 56 -2.40 -3.93 14.80
C PHE A 56 -3.88 -4.30 14.82
N LEU A 57 -4.52 -4.23 16.00
CA LEU A 57 -5.96 -4.04 16.01
C LEU A 57 -6.27 -2.65 15.45
N ASP A 58 -7.30 -2.53 14.61
CA ASP A 58 -7.61 -1.30 13.89
C ASP A 58 -7.99 -0.14 14.82
N ASP A 59 -8.69 -0.42 15.91
CA ASP A 59 -9.12 0.53 16.94
C ASP A 59 -8.04 0.88 17.99
N SER A 60 -6.83 0.31 17.87
CA SER A 60 -5.72 0.67 18.76
C SER A 60 -5.44 2.16 18.69
N LYS A 61 -5.53 2.86 19.84
CA LYS A 61 -5.31 4.30 19.96
C LYS A 61 -3.90 4.72 19.53
N MET A 62 -2.92 3.89 19.86
CA MET A 62 -1.51 4.09 19.46
C MET A 62 -1.03 2.86 18.69
N LYS A 63 -0.63 3.10 17.43
CA LYS A 63 -0.03 2.09 16.56
C LYS A 63 1.48 2.27 16.56
N ASN A 64 2.16 1.52 17.43
CA ASN A 64 3.62 1.56 17.55
C ASN A 64 4.19 0.17 17.83
N PHE A 65 5.51 0.07 17.94
CA PHE A 65 6.20 -1.20 18.15
C PHE A 65 5.73 -1.96 19.41
N THR A 66 5.18 -1.30 20.43
CA THR A 66 4.72 -1.97 21.65
C THR A 66 3.34 -2.59 21.49
N SER A 67 2.50 -2.07 20.63
CA SER A 67 1.10 -2.48 20.42
C SER A 67 0.89 -3.44 19.22
N CYS A 68 1.92 -3.65 18.37
CA CYS A 68 1.82 -4.56 17.25
C CYS A 68 1.92 -6.03 17.65
N PHE A 69 1.35 -6.91 16.85
CA PHE A 69 1.53 -8.35 16.96
C PHE A 69 2.95 -8.75 16.55
N LYS A 70 3.62 -9.61 17.33
CA LYS A 70 5.04 -9.99 17.14
C LYS A 70 5.27 -11.48 17.06
N ASP A 71 4.32 -12.30 17.50
CA ASP A 71 4.47 -13.75 17.44
C ASP A 71 4.54 -14.22 16.00
N LYS A 72 5.69 -14.75 15.59
CA LYS A 72 5.97 -15.13 14.20
C LYS A 72 5.04 -16.25 13.72
N LYS A 73 4.67 -17.20 14.59
CA LYS A 73 3.76 -18.30 14.22
C LYS A 73 2.34 -17.78 14.04
N PHE A 74 1.90 -16.85 14.88
CA PHE A 74 0.62 -16.18 14.71
C PHE A 74 0.61 -15.37 13.41
N LEU A 75 1.65 -14.58 13.12
CA LEU A 75 1.75 -13.81 11.88
C LEU A 75 1.76 -14.73 10.65
N GLN A 76 2.51 -15.83 10.68
CA GLN A 76 2.48 -16.84 9.63
C GLN A 76 1.07 -17.40 9.42
N PHE A 77 0.41 -17.81 10.49
CA PHE A 77 -0.94 -18.36 10.46
C PHE A 77 -1.93 -17.35 9.88
N PHE A 78 -1.85 -16.10 10.31
CA PHE A 78 -2.70 -14.99 9.89
C PHE A 78 -2.51 -14.64 8.42
N PHE A 79 -1.28 -14.31 8.01
CA PHE A 79 -0.98 -13.86 6.65
C PHE A 79 -1.06 -14.98 5.60
N SER A 80 -0.82 -16.23 5.96
CA SER A 80 -1.00 -17.36 5.02
C SER A 80 -2.46 -17.52 4.56
N ARG A 81 -3.42 -17.00 5.32
CA ARG A 81 -4.87 -17.03 5.03
C ARG A 81 -5.40 -15.72 4.46
N LEU A 82 -4.56 -14.72 4.36
CA LEU A 82 -4.92 -13.41 3.81
C LEU A 82 -5.40 -13.56 2.35
N ARG A 83 -6.49 -12.89 2.04
CA ARG A 83 -7.07 -12.81 0.69
C ARG A 83 -7.87 -11.52 0.53
N LYS A 84 -8.28 -11.17 -0.68
CA LYS A 84 -9.22 -10.08 -0.92
C LYS A 84 -10.54 -10.34 -0.16
N ASN A 85 -11.15 -9.27 0.34
CA ASN A 85 -12.46 -9.31 0.95
C ASN A 85 -13.53 -9.30 -0.16
N GLU A 86 -14.01 -10.45 -0.53
CA GLU A 86 -15.07 -10.64 -1.53
C GLU A 86 -16.46 -10.71 -0.88
N THR A 87 -16.57 -10.31 0.38
CA THR A 87 -17.84 -10.22 1.08
C THR A 87 -18.44 -8.82 0.87
N ASP A 88 -19.76 -8.69 0.84
CA ASP A 88 -20.43 -7.39 0.78
C ASP A 88 -20.35 -6.60 2.10
N ARG A 89 -19.51 -7.06 3.03
CA ARG A 89 -19.35 -6.50 4.37
C ARG A 89 -18.05 -5.74 4.50
N TYR A 90 -18.11 -4.59 5.12
CA TYR A 90 -16.97 -3.72 5.47
C TYR A 90 -16.07 -3.42 4.26
N PRO A 91 -16.56 -2.70 3.24
CA PRO A 91 -15.79 -2.37 2.04
C PRO A 91 -14.53 -1.55 2.34
N GLU A 92 -14.47 -0.90 3.51
CA GLU A 92 -13.28 -0.17 3.99
C GLU A 92 -12.14 -1.09 4.43
N PHE A 93 -12.42 -2.41 4.54
CA PHE A 93 -11.44 -3.45 4.83
C PHE A 93 -11.30 -4.36 3.62
N PRO A 94 -10.44 -4.00 2.65
CA PRO A 94 -10.34 -4.69 1.36
C PRO A 94 -9.76 -6.11 1.45
N TYR A 95 -9.31 -6.51 2.63
CA TYR A 95 -8.73 -7.84 2.85
C TYR A 95 -9.39 -8.56 4.02
N LEU A 96 -9.30 -9.89 3.98
CA LEU A 96 -9.86 -10.80 4.97
C LEU A 96 -8.87 -11.95 5.27
N SER A 97 -8.66 -12.26 6.54
CA SER A 97 -7.96 -13.47 6.97
C SER A 97 -8.91 -14.36 7.79
N PRO A 98 -9.48 -15.44 7.21
CA PRO A 98 -10.32 -16.35 7.93
C PRO A 98 -9.49 -17.30 8.81
N CYS A 99 -9.62 -17.18 10.12
CA CYS A 99 -8.90 -17.98 11.11
C CYS A 99 -9.87 -18.86 11.90
N GLY A 100 -10.21 -20.04 11.38
CA GLY A 100 -11.21 -20.92 11.99
C GLY A 100 -12.59 -20.26 12.05
N ARG A 101 -13.06 -19.94 13.26
CA ARG A 101 -14.34 -19.24 13.48
C ARG A 101 -14.21 -17.72 13.53
N GLU A 102 -13.04 -17.19 13.21
CA GLU A 102 -12.77 -15.76 13.22
C GLU A 102 -12.68 -15.24 11.79
N ARG A 103 -13.37 -14.15 11.52
CA ARG A 103 -13.28 -13.36 10.31
C ARG A 103 -12.48 -12.10 10.65
N ASN A 104 -11.25 -12.04 10.19
CA ASN A 104 -10.36 -10.92 10.47
C ASN A 104 -10.36 -10.00 9.26
N PHE A 105 -11.06 -8.87 9.35
CA PHE A 105 -11.11 -7.84 8.33
C PHE A 105 -9.89 -6.94 8.46
N ILE A 106 -9.26 -6.60 7.32
CA ILE A 106 -7.97 -5.94 7.32
C ILE A 106 -7.98 -4.78 6.33
N ARG A 107 -7.52 -3.64 6.80
CA ARG A 107 -7.11 -2.52 5.94
C ARG A 107 -5.61 -2.23 6.13
N CYS A 108 -5.01 -1.56 5.16
CA CYS A 108 -3.58 -1.26 5.19
C CYS A 108 -3.32 0.19 4.78
N ASP A 109 -2.17 0.69 5.16
CA ASP A 109 -1.68 2.01 4.76
C ASP A 109 -1.38 2.06 3.25
N ASP A 110 -0.79 0.99 2.71
CA ASP A 110 -0.44 0.87 1.30
C ASP A 110 -0.84 -0.51 0.77
N THR A 111 -0.02 -1.51 0.98
CA THR A 111 -0.26 -2.90 0.55
C THR A 111 -0.33 -3.84 1.75
N PRO A 112 -1.06 -4.97 1.64
CA PRO A 112 -1.16 -5.91 2.75
C PRO A 112 0.12 -6.73 2.97
N ILE A 113 1.01 -6.76 1.97
CA ILE A 113 2.32 -7.41 2.05
C ILE A 113 3.40 -6.34 2.08
N VAL A 114 4.27 -6.41 3.11
CA VAL A 114 5.41 -5.52 3.25
C VAL A 114 6.67 -6.35 3.43
N PHE A 115 7.59 -6.23 2.47
CA PHE A 115 8.87 -6.92 2.48
C PHE A 115 9.84 -6.26 3.46
N THR A 116 10.30 -6.99 4.45
CA THR A 116 11.04 -6.45 5.59
C THR A 116 12.53 -6.75 5.55
N HIS A 117 12.94 -7.81 4.86
CA HIS A 117 14.35 -8.24 4.77
C HIS A 117 14.57 -9.25 3.65
N ILE A 118 15.84 -9.41 3.26
CA ILE A 118 16.30 -10.46 2.34
C ILE A 118 16.76 -11.67 3.14
N ILE A 119 16.34 -12.85 2.71
CA ILE A 119 16.76 -14.16 3.22
C ILE A 119 17.63 -14.81 2.16
N LYS A 120 18.84 -15.22 2.52
CA LYS A 120 19.76 -15.97 1.65
C LYS A 120 19.68 -17.45 2.02
N ASP A 121 19.40 -18.29 1.03
CA ASP A 121 19.28 -19.74 1.18
C ASP A 121 20.05 -20.41 0.02
N GLY A 122 21.33 -20.69 0.25
CA GLY A 122 22.26 -21.10 -0.78
C GLY A 122 22.43 -20.03 -1.86
N GLU A 123 22.16 -20.38 -3.11
CA GLU A 123 22.19 -19.46 -4.26
C GLU A 123 20.87 -18.69 -4.46
N SER A 124 19.82 -19.06 -3.71
CA SER A 124 18.50 -18.47 -3.81
C SER A 124 18.32 -17.34 -2.80
N GLU A 125 17.65 -16.27 -3.23
CA GLU A 125 17.33 -15.14 -2.37
C GLU A 125 15.82 -14.95 -2.31
N TRP A 126 15.33 -14.56 -1.14
CA TRP A 126 13.92 -14.46 -0.85
C TRP A 126 13.63 -13.17 -0.11
N PHE A 127 12.47 -12.61 -0.35
CA PHE A 127 11.89 -11.59 0.54
C PHE A 127 11.16 -12.23 1.70
N GLY A 128 11.57 -11.94 2.94
CA GLY A 128 10.74 -12.15 4.13
C GLY A 128 9.77 -10.98 4.30
N TYR A 129 8.52 -11.26 4.72
CA TYR A 129 7.51 -10.22 4.81
C TYR A 129 6.71 -10.23 6.11
N ASN A 130 6.11 -9.06 6.42
CA ASN A 130 5.21 -8.80 7.54
C ASN A 130 5.73 -9.29 8.90
N HIS A 131 7.04 -9.18 9.13
CA HIS A 131 7.74 -9.54 10.37
C HIS A 131 7.59 -11.00 10.82
N ALA A 132 7.15 -11.91 9.96
CA ALA A 132 7.06 -13.34 10.27
C ALA A 132 8.43 -14.06 10.20
N GLY A 133 9.53 -13.34 9.97
CA GLY A 133 10.85 -13.92 9.75
C GLY A 133 10.85 -14.82 8.51
N ASP A 134 11.54 -15.96 8.59
CA ASP A 134 11.69 -16.90 7.46
C ASP A 134 10.43 -17.75 7.20
N LEU A 135 9.41 -17.61 8.06
CA LEU A 135 8.17 -18.40 7.94
C LEU A 135 7.27 -17.92 6.79
N LEU A 136 7.43 -16.67 6.36
CA LEU A 136 6.71 -16.10 5.22
C LEU A 136 7.73 -15.50 4.26
N LYS A 137 7.91 -16.12 3.11
CA LYS A 137 8.87 -15.66 2.11
C LYS A 137 8.36 -15.88 0.69
N ILE A 138 8.81 -15.03 -0.23
CA ILE A 138 8.62 -15.17 -1.68
C ILE A 138 9.97 -15.01 -2.39
N PRO A 139 10.14 -15.52 -3.62
CA PRO A 139 11.37 -15.31 -4.37
C PRO A 139 11.66 -13.82 -4.55
N PHE A 140 12.92 -13.45 -4.38
CA PHE A 140 13.41 -12.12 -4.69
C PHE A 140 13.89 -12.07 -6.15
N GLU A 141 13.28 -11.21 -6.96
CA GLU A 141 13.62 -11.01 -8.36
C GLU A 141 14.12 -9.57 -8.56
N PRO A 142 15.45 -9.33 -8.64
CA PRO A 142 16.00 -7.97 -8.75
C PRO A 142 15.48 -7.17 -9.95
N ARG A 143 15.14 -7.84 -11.06
CA ARG A 143 14.58 -7.18 -12.26
C ARG A 143 13.19 -6.60 -12.05
N LYS A 144 12.45 -7.12 -11.08
CA LYS A 144 11.06 -6.74 -10.81
C LYS A 144 10.90 -5.73 -9.67
N ILE A 145 11.99 -5.12 -9.22
CA ILE A 145 11.91 -4.01 -8.29
C ILE A 145 11.40 -2.79 -9.07
N HIS A 146 10.38 -2.14 -8.54
CA HIS A 146 9.81 -0.92 -9.12
C HIS A 146 9.84 0.22 -8.11
N MET A 147 10.36 1.38 -8.51
CA MET A 147 10.31 2.61 -7.73
C MET A 147 9.24 3.53 -8.31
N ALA A 148 8.21 3.81 -7.53
CA ALA A 148 7.14 4.71 -7.91
C ALA A 148 7.56 6.20 -7.75
N ASN A 149 6.81 7.10 -8.40
CA ASN A 149 7.10 8.55 -8.40
C ASN A 149 7.13 9.19 -7.00
N ASN A 150 6.48 8.58 -6.01
CA ASN A 150 6.50 9.02 -4.62
C ASN A 150 7.70 8.50 -3.83
N GLY A 151 8.64 7.80 -4.48
CA GLY A 151 9.84 7.20 -3.89
C GLY A 151 9.58 5.88 -3.15
N ARG A 152 8.35 5.37 -3.10
CA ARG A 152 8.07 4.04 -2.56
C ARG A 152 8.55 2.97 -3.53
N VAL A 153 9.07 1.88 -2.98
CA VAL A 153 9.63 0.77 -3.76
C VAL A 153 8.76 -0.46 -3.58
N TYR A 154 8.46 -1.13 -4.67
CA TYR A 154 7.56 -2.27 -4.73
C TYR A 154 8.19 -3.48 -5.40
N HIS A 155 7.61 -4.65 -5.16
CA HIS A 155 7.93 -5.89 -5.85
C HIS A 155 6.65 -6.72 -6.00
N PRO A 156 6.56 -7.61 -7.01
CA PRO A 156 5.42 -8.52 -7.13
C PRO A 156 5.19 -9.34 -5.87
N ALA A 157 3.92 -9.57 -5.57
CA ALA A 157 3.45 -10.47 -4.52
C ALA A 157 2.44 -11.47 -5.10
N SER A 158 1.94 -12.40 -4.29
CA SER A 158 0.93 -13.36 -4.71
C SER A 158 -0.39 -12.65 -5.07
N GLU A 159 -1.07 -13.12 -6.13
CA GLU A 159 -2.37 -12.60 -6.58
C GLU A 159 -3.43 -12.58 -5.47
N LYS A 160 -3.48 -13.60 -4.64
CA LYS A 160 -4.39 -13.64 -3.48
C LYS A 160 -4.19 -12.50 -2.50
N HIS A 161 -3.01 -11.87 -2.51
CA HIS A 161 -2.65 -10.73 -1.66
C HIS A 161 -2.69 -9.39 -2.40
N GLY A 162 -3.21 -9.35 -3.64
CA GLY A 162 -3.29 -8.15 -4.46
C GLY A 162 -2.14 -7.95 -5.44
N SER A 163 -1.30 -8.97 -5.66
CA SER A 163 -0.22 -9.01 -6.68
C SER A 163 0.95 -8.06 -6.45
N ILE A 164 0.91 -7.19 -5.45
CA ILE A 164 1.93 -6.18 -5.16
C ILE A 164 2.28 -6.16 -3.66
N GLY A 165 3.54 -5.97 -3.34
CA GLY A 165 4.02 -5.75 -1.98
C GLY A 165 4.95 -4.54 -1.91
N LEU A 166 4.83 -3.78 -0.83
CA LEU A 166 5.69 -2.64 -0.51
C LEU A 166 7.01 -3.13 0.07
N ILE A 167 8.12 -2.54 -0.33
CA ILE A 167 9.41 -2.74 0.34
C ILE A 167 9.48 -1.76 1.51
N GLN A 168 9.69 -2.28 2.72
CA GLN A 168 9.79 -1.50 3.95
C GLN A 168 10.83 -0.38 3.80
N SER A 169 10.55 0.80 4.35
CA SER A 169 11.37 2.01 4.18
C SER A 169 12.85 1.81 4.48
N LYS A 170 13.19 1.04 5.52
CA LYS A 170 14.59 0.75 5.85
C LYS A 170 15.29 0.01 4.71
N LEU A 171 14.66 -1.03 4.19
CA LEU A 171 15.20 -1.83 3.07
C LEU A 171 15.20 -1.02 1.77
N ALA A 172 14.17 -0.19 1.53
CA ALA A 172 14.10 0.70 0.38
C ALA A 172 15.25 1.74 0.37
N ILE A 173 15.65 2.27 1.53
CA ILE A 173 16.80 3.17 1.66
C ILE A 173 18.11 2.42 1.33
N GLU A 174 18.25 1.16 1.71
CA GLU A 174 19.41 0.35 1.32
C GLU A 174 19.44 0.14 -0.19
N PHE A 175 18.28 -0.15 -0.80
CA PHE A 175 18.11 -0.35 -2.23
C PHE A 175 18.30 0.94 -3.05
N SER A 176 17.98 2.11 -2.50
CA SER A 176 18.11 3.38 -3.22
C SER A 176 19.52 3.65 -3.73
N LYS A 177 20.54 3.11 -3.07
CA LYS A 177 21.95 3.23 -3.44
C LYS A 177 22.35 2.32 -4.61
N LEU A 178 21.50 1.37 -4.97
CA LEU A 178 21.75 0.33 -5.95
C LEU A 178 21.01 0.58 -7.26
N PHE A 179 20.12 1.56 -7.31
CA PHE A 179 19.47 2.01 -8.52
C PHE A 179 20.41 2.83 -9.39
N LYS A 180 20.29 2.64 -10.71
CA LYS A 180 20.98 3.45 -11.72
C LYS A 180 19.95 4.23 -12.51
N PHE A 181 20.24 5.51 -12.72
CA PHE A 181 19.36 6.46 -13.41
C PHE A 181 20.05 6.92 -14.71
N GLU A 182 19.27 7.14 -15.76
CA GLU A 182 19.76 7.88 -16.92
C GLU A 182 19.86 9.38 -16.59
N ASN A 183 20.65 10.11 -17.37
CA ASN A 183 20.81 11.55 -17.19
C ASN A 183 19.43 12.24 -17.24
N ASP A 184 19.13 13.03 -16.20
CA ASP A 184 17.89 13.78 -16.01
C ASP A 184 16.60 12.94 -15.81
N SER A 185 16.68 11.63 -15.59
CA SER A 185 15.53 10.78 -15.26
C SER A 185 15.38 10.58 -13.75
N GLU A 186 14.16 10.75 -13.24
CA GLU A 186 13.79 10.39 -11.86
C GLU A 186 13.40 8.90 -11.74
N VAL A 187 13.25 8.20 -12.87
CA VAL A 187 12.88 6.78 -12.93
C VAL A 187 14.16 5.95 -13.15
N PRO A 188 14.47 5.00 -12.27
CA PRO A 188 15.62 4.13 -12.45
C PRO A 188 15.37 3.16 -13.60
N PHE A 189 16.42 2.83 -14.36
CA PHE A 189 16.35 1.87 -15.45
C PHE A 189 17.09 0.56 -15.14
N GLN A 190 18.03 0.58 -14.19
CA GLN A 190 18.79 -0.60 -13.76
C GLN A 190 18.89 -0.67 -12.23
N PHE A 191 19.12 -1.88 -11.75
CA PHE A 191 19.37 -2.18 -10.35
C PHE A 191 20.62 -3.07 -10.22
N GLU A 192 21.58 -2.66 -9.40
CA GLU A 192 22.80 -3.43 -9.14
C GLU A 192 22.63 -4.27 -7.88
N TRP A 193 22.72 -5.59 -8.01
CA TRP A 193 22.58 -6.52 -6.90
C TRP A 193 23.68 -7.59 -6.91
N ASN A 194 24.40 -7.75 -5.78
CA ASN A 194 25.51 -8.70 -5.65
C ASN A 194 26.53 -8.61 -6.78
N GLY A 195 26.89 -7.39 -7.23
CA GLY A 195 27.83 -7.14 -8.31
C GLY A 195 27.32 -7.48 -9.72
N LYS A 196 26.03 -7.79 -9.88
CA LYS A 196 25.35 -7.96 -11.16
C LYS A 196 24.39 -6.79 -11.41
N VAL A 197 24.35 -6.33 -12.65
CA VAL A 197 23.42 -5.29 -13.09
C VAL A 197 22.23 -5.93 -13.77
N PHE A 198 21.03 -5.52 -13.39
CA PHE A 198 19.76 -6.02 -13.91
C PHE A 198 18.99 -4.85 -14.53
N ASP A 199 18.55 -4.99 -15.78
CA ASP A 199 17.58 -4.08 -16.39
C ASP A 199 16.23 -4.26 -15.68
N LEU A 200 15.60 -3.15 -15.28
CA LEU A 200 14.32 -3.19 -14.58
C LEU A 200 13.16 -3.47 -15.55
N ASP A 201 12.26 -4.32 -15.11
CA ASP A 201 11.04 -4.70 -15.82
C ASP A 201 9.81 -4.16 -15.07
N ASP A 202 9.24 -3.08 -15.58
CA ASP A 202 8.07 -2.41 -15.01
C ASP A 202 6.73 -2.88 -15.60
N GLU A 203 6.73 -3.82 -16.53
CA GLU A 203 5.49 -4.22 -17.22
C GLU A 203 4.46 -4.80 -16.24
N TRP A 204 4.91 -5.58 -15.26
CA TRP A 204 4.03 -6.13 -14.22
C TRP A 204 3.30 -5.03 -13.44
N TYR A 205 3.98 -3.93 -13.11
CA TYR A 205 3.41 -2.82 -12.35
C TYR A 205 2.43 -2.02 -13.21
N LYS A 206 2.77 -1.74 -14.47
CA LYS A 206 1.89 -1.06 -15.43
C LYS A 206 0.60 -1.84 -15.67
N ASN A 207 0.72 -3.17 -15.81
CA ASN A 207 -0.44 -4.06 -15.97
C ASN A 207 -1.36 -4.04 -14.75
N LEU A 208 -0.83 -3.95 -13.52
CA LEU A 208 -1.64 -3.81 -12.32
C LEU A 208 -2.40 -2.48 -12.31
N GLN A 209 -1.75 -1.36 -12.65
CA GLN A 209 -2.42 -0.06 -12.70
C GLN A 209 -3.57 -0.04 -13.71
N HIS A 210 -3.43 -0.68 -14.86
CA HIS A 210 -4.51 -0.78 -15.86
C HIS A 210 -5.72 -1.56 -15.35
N ASN A 211 -5.54 -2.54 -14.48
CA ASN A 211 -6.64 -3.30 -13.91
C ASN A 211 -7.40 -2.52 -12.83
N PHE A 212 -6.71 -1.69 -12.04
CA PHE A 212 -7.34 -0.81 -11.04
C PHE A 212 -8.16 0.35 -11.62
N VAL A 213 -7.89 0.76 -12.86
CA VAL A 213 -8.64 1.84 -13.55
C VAL A 213 -9.94 1.32 -14.20
N LYS A 214 -10.10 0.01 -14.34
CA LYS A 214 -11.26 -0.63 -15.00
C LYS A 214 -12.34 -1.13 -14.03
N GLU A 215 -12.09 -1.12 -12.72
CA GLU A 215 -13.06 -1.39 -11.64
C GLU A 215 -13.61 -0.06 -11.09
#